data_ef2a751881dd47ead6f4bac83f2aefe3
#
_entry.id   ef2a751881dd47ead6f4bac83f2aefe3
#
_cell.length_a   1.000
_cell.length_b   1.000
_cell.length_c   1.000
_cell.angle_alpha   90.00
_cell.angle_beta   90.00
_cell.angle_gamma   90.00
#
_symmetry.space_group_name_H-M   'P 1'
#
loop_
_entity.id
_entity.type
_entity.pdbx_description
1 polymer ?
#
loop_
_entity_poly.entity_id
_entity_poly.type
_entity_poly.pdbx_seq_one_letter_code
_entity_poly.pdbx_strand_id
1 'polypeptide(L)'
;GPKTSAPYLAVIHRLDQPVEGILVFGKTKNAAASLTRQLTRNGFKKYYEAMAEGTPPAASGTLTDYLIRDGRTNCSTVCSPDTLGSKKAVLEYQVLAQYETNGKCLSHLRIQLQTGRHHQIRVQFSHAGCPLFGDRKYNPDGIPVSRLYLCACQLDFLHPSTGKLLHFEIQPFFYEEFDKSSPS
;
A
#
# COMPACT_ATOMS: atom_id res chain seq x y z
N GLY A 1 -29.42 -19.77 -29.24
CA GLY A 1 -28.52 -20.26 -28.25
C GLY A 1 -28.76 -19.54 -26.91
N PRO A 2 -28.57 -20.18 -25.74
CA PRO A 2 -28.80 -19.52 -24.46
C PRO A 2 -27.85 -18.33 -24.33
N LYS A 3 -28.40 -17.14 -24.03
CA LYS A 3 -27.61 -15.96 -23.67
C LYS A 3 -26.94 -16.27 -22.34
N THR A 4 -25.67 -16.70 -22.35
CA THR A 4 -24.87 -16.77 -21.14
C THR A 4 -24.67 -15.36 -20.69
N SER A 5 -25.31 -14.95 -19.59
CA SER A 5 -25.04 -13.69 -18.94
C SER A 5 -23.56 -13.66 -18.55
N ALA A 6 -22.90 -12.50 -18.75
CA ALA A 6 -21.53 -12.34 -18.33
C ALA A 6 -21.37 -12.74 -16.83
N PRO A 7 -20.29 -13.45 -16.47
CA PRO A 7 -20.09 -13.87 -15.08
C PRO A 7 -19.99 -12.63 -14.18
N TYR A 8 -20.64 -12.71 -13.01
CA TYR A 8 -20.57 -11.64 -12.01
C TYR A 8 -19.14 -11.53 -11.46
N LEU A 9 -18.59 -10.32 -11.47
CA LEU A 9 -17.30 -10.01 -10.86
C LEU A 9 -17.36 -8.61 -10.25
N ALA A 10 -17.12 -8.51 -8.95
CA ALA A 10 -17.08 -7.25 -8.23
C ALA A 10 -15.68 -6.94 -7.72
N VAL A 11 -15.23 -5.72 -7.97
CA VAL A 11 -14.01 -5.15 -7.38
C VAL A 11 -14.29 -4.77 -5.94
N ILE A 12 -13.54 -5.32 -4.99
CA ILE A 12 -13.70 -5.05 -3.56
C ILE A 12 -12.81 -3.89 -3.12
N HIS A 13 -11.57 -3.87 -3.56
CA HIS A 13 -10.62 -2.79 -3.32
C HIS A 13 -9.71 -2.62 -4.54
N ARG A 14 -8.89 -1.58 -4.53
CA ARG A 14 -8.03 -1.20 -5.64
C ARG A 14 -6.62 -0.96 -5.17
N LEU A 15 -5.66 -1.17 -6.05
CA LEU A 15 -4.29 -0.67 -5.93
C LEU A 15 -4.12 0.55 -6.82
N ASP A 16 -3.28 1.49 -6.39
CA ASP A 16 -2.89 2.61 -7.23
C ASP A 16 -1.99 2.12 -8.38
N GLN A 17 -2.09 2.74 -9.53
CA GLN A 17 -1.07 2.55 -10.56
C GLN A 17 0.19 3.33 -10.16
N PRO A 18 1.38 2.75 -10.20
CA PRO A 18 1.82 1.44 -10.68
C PRO A 18 2.16 0.44 -9.55
N VAL A 19 1.32 0.31 -8.53
CA VAL A 19 1.55 -0.58 -7.38
C VAL A 19 1.30 -2.03 -7.76
N GLU A 20 2.27 -2.90 -7.48
CA GLU A 20 2.14 -4.35 -7.57
C GLU A 20 1.38 -4.90 -6.35
N GLY A 21 0.72 -6.06 -6.49
CA GLY A 21 0.21 -6.74 -5.30
C GLY A 21 -1.06 -7.54 -5.46
N ILE A 22 -1.56 -7.99 -4.32
CA ILE A 22 -2.71 -8.88 -4.18
C ILE A 22 -4.00 -8.08 -4.18
N LEU A 23 -4.94 -8.49 -5.01
CA LEU A 23 -6.31 -8.00 -5.04
C LEU A 23 -7.31 -9.14 -4.85
N VAL A 24 -8.44 -8.84 -4.22
CA VAL A 24 -9.55 -9.78 -4.08
C VAL A 24 -10.79 -9.26 -4.82
N PHE A 25 -11.48 -10.18 -5.49
CA PHE A 25 -12.72 -9.93 -6.23
C PHE A 25 -13.83 -10.82 -5.72
N GLY A 26 -15.05 -10.29 -5.66
CA GLY A 26 -16.25 -11.06 -5.34
C GLY A 26 -16.84 -11.70 -6.60
N LYS A 27 -16.93 -13.01 -6.67
CA LYS A 27 -17.53 -13.76 -7.80
C LYS A 27 -19.06 -13.91 -7.71
N THR A 28 -19.65 -13.51 -6.58
CA THR A 28 -21.09 -13.47 -6.37
C THR A 28 -21.48 -12.22 -5.58
N LYS A 29 -22.75 -11.80 -5.68
CA LYS A 29 -23.26 -10.64 -4.94
C LYS A 29 -23.08 -10.81 -3.41
N ASN A 30 -23.35 -12.00 -2.89
CA ASN A 30 -23.21 -12.29 -1.46
C ASN A 30 -21.73 -12.24 -1.00
N ALA A 31 -20.82 -12.81 -1.80
CA ALA A 31 -19.40 -12.73 -1.52
C ALA A 31 -18.91 -11.28 -1.55
N ALA A 32 -19.29 -10.50 -2.56
CA ALA A 32 -18.94 -9.09 -2.67
C ALA A 32 -19.44 -8.28 -1.47
N ALA A 33 -20.69 -8.47 -1.04
CA ALA A 33 -21.27 -7.79 0.12
C ALA A 33 -20.54 -8.16 1.42
N SER A 34 -20.20 -9.44 1.61
CA SER A 34 -19.43 -9.92 2.77
C SER A 34 -18.03 -9.31 2.80
N LEU A 35 -17.29 -9.38 1.68
CA LEU A 35 -15.93 -8.85 1.58
C LEU A 35 -15.90 -7.32 1.76
N THR A 36 -16.84 -6.59 1.17
CA THR A 36 -16.96 -5.13 1.35
C THR A 36 -17.21 -4.77 2.83
N ARG A 37 -18.05 -5.52 3.51
CA ARG A 37 -18.33 -5.34 4.93
C ARG A 37 -17.08 -5.57 5.79
N GLN A 38 -16.29 -6.61 5.48
CA GLN A 38 -15.02 -6.86 6.15
C GLN A 38 -14.05 -5.70 5.92
N LEU A 39 -13.93 -5.21 4.69
CA LEU A 39 -13.06 -4.08 4.35
C LEU A 39 -13.41 -2.83 5.15
N THR A 40 -14.72 -2.49 5.26
CA THR A 40 -15.19 -1.31 5.98
C THR A 40 -15.09 -1.42 7.50
N ARG A 41 -15.03 -2.64 8.04
CA ARG A 41 -14.91 -2.93 9.49
C ARG A 41 -13.48 -3.30 9.91
N ASN A 42 -12.48 -2.98 9.13
CA ASN A 42 -11.09 -3.36 9.35
C ASN A 42 -10.86 -4.88 9.50
N GLY A 43 -11.72 -5.69 8.90
CA GLY A 43 -11.57 -7.14 8.86
C GLY A 43 -10.53 -7.64 7.86
N PHE A 44 -10.02 -6.76 7.00
CA PHE A 44 -8.87 -7.04 6.15
C PHE A 44 -7.60 -6.56 6.84
N LYS A 45 -6.60 -7.45 6.94
CA LYS A 45 -5.24 -7.04 7.26
C LYS A 45 -4.47 -6.94 5.97
N LYS A 46 -4.02 -5.72 5.65
CA LYS A 46 -3.29 -5.40 4.43
C LYS A 46 -1.87 -5.00 4.80
N TYR A 47 -0.92 -5.80 4.33
CA TYR A 47 0.50 -5.50 4.49
C TYR A 47 1.13 -5.15 3.15
N TYR A 48 1.98 -4.17 3.21
CA TYR A 48 2.78 -3.71 2.09
C TYR A 48 4.25 -3.83 2.43
N GLU A 49 5.06 -4.00 1.42
CA GLU A 49 6.48 -3.75 1.53
C GLU A 49 6.89 -2.67 0.53
N ALA A 50 7.84 -1.85 0.93
CA ALA A 50 8.31 -0.72 0.13
C ALA A 50 9.80 -0.48 0.37
N MET A 51 10.44 0.15 -0.63
CA MET A 51 11.74 0.79 -0.44
C MET A 51 11.51 2.30 -0.34
N ALA A 52 12.06 2.93 0.69
CA ALA A 52 12.03 4.38 0.88
C ALA A 52 13.44 4.97 0.77
N GLU A 53 13.57 6.15 0.17
CA GLU A 53 14.82 6.91 0.16
C GLU A 53 15.00 7.62 1.51
N GLY A 54 16.13 7.37 2.16
CA GLY A 54 16.43 7.90 3.49
C GLY A 54 16.07 6.94 4.62
N THR A 55 16.13 7.48 5.84
CA THR A 55 15.88 6.73 7.07
C THR A 55 14.59 7.24 7.72
N PRO A 56 13.60 6.36 7.98
CA PRO A 56 12.43 6.73 8.75
C PRO A 56 12.79 7.26 10.15
N PRO A 57 11.88 8.00 10.81
CA PRO A 57 12.14 8.60 12.15
C PRO A 57 12.54 7.60 13.24
N ALA A 58 12.13 6.33 13.10
CA ALA A 58 12.48 5.25 14.01
C ALA A 58 12.51 3.89 13.26
N ALA A 59 13.09 2.87 13.90
CA ALA A 59 13.10 1.50 13.35
C ALA A 59 11.70 0.88 13.21
N SER A 60 10.74 1.34 13.98
CA SER A 60 9.31 1.04 13.84
C SER A 60 8.48 2.17 14.43
N GLY A 61 7.26 2.32 13.95
CA GLY A 61 6.39 3.38 14.45
C GLY A 61 5.04 3.44 13.76
N THR A 62 4.27 4.45 14.13
CA THR A 62 2.97 4.76 13.56
C THR A 62 3.02 6.15 12.92
N LEU A 63 2.63 6.24 11.65
CA LEU A 63 2.39 7.53 11.00
C LEU A 63 0.91 7.84 11.06
N THR A 64 0.58 9.04 11.56
CA THR A 64 -0.78 9.55 11.64
C THR A 64 -0.84 10.93 11.04
N ASP A 65 -1.60 11.08 9.97
CA ASP A 65 -1.79 12.33 9.24
C ASP A 65 -3.26 12.51 8.88
N TYR A 66 -3.60 13.71 8.41
CA TYR A 66 -4.87 13.99 7.76
C TYR A 66 -4.62 14.29 6.29
N LEU A 67 -5.32 13.59 5.42
CA LEU A 67 -5.11 13.67 3.99
C LEU A 67 -6.33 14.25 3.29
N ILE A 68 -6.06 15.12 2.29
CA ILE A 68 -7.04 15.58 1.34
C ILE A 68 -6.62 15.18 -0.08
N ARG A 69 -7.59 14.76 -0.90
CA ARG A 69 -7.35 14.40 -2.30
C ARG A 69 -7.74 15.56 -3.21
N ASP A 70 -6.83 15.94 -4.11
CA ASP A 70 -7.15 16.76 -5.28
C ASP A 70 -7.49 15.86 -6.47
N GLY A 71 -8.74 15.87 -6.88
CA GLY A 71 -9.22 15.04 -8.00
C GLY A 71 -8.69 15.51 -9.35
N ARG A 72 -8.26 16.78 -9.50
CA ARG A 72 -7.74 17.33 -10.77
C ARG A 72 -6.33 16.83 -11.04
N THR A 73 -5.48 16.83 -10.03
CA THR A 73 -4.09 16.40 -10.14
C THR A 73 -3.91 14.89 -9.85
N ASN A 74 -4.95 14.22 -9.35
CA ASN A 74 -4.90 12.87 -8.83
C ASN A 74 -3.79 12.68 -7.79
N CYS A 75 -3.62 13.68 -6.92
CA CYS A 75 -2.68 13.68 -5.80
C CYS A 75 -3.44 13.74 -4.48
N SER A 76 -2.76 13.33 -3.41
CA SER A 76 -3.18 13.60 -2.04
C SER A 76 -2.10 14.41 -1.33
N THR A 77 -2.50 15.22 -0.36
CA THR A 77 -1.58 16.01 0.45
C THR A 77 -1.95 15.91 1.92
N VAL A 78 -0.94 16.07 2.78
CA VAL A 78 -1.17 16.23 4.21
C VAL A 78 -1.75 17.61 4.47
N CYS A 79 -2.74 17.69 5.34
CA CYS A 79 -3.43 18.92 5.69
C CYS A 79 -3.77 18.97 7.20
N SER A 80 -4.30 20.10 7.65
CA SER A 80 -4.86 20.21 9.01
C SER A 80 -6.07 19.28 9.19
N PRO A 81 -6.28 18.72 10.39
CA PRO A 81 -7.50 17.97 10.71
C PRO A 81 -8.78 18.79 10.51
N ASP A 82 -8.70 20.12 10.64
CA ASP A 82 -9.83 21.04 10.46
C ASP A 82 -10.14 21.37 8.99
N THR A 83 -9.30 20.90 8.06
CA THR A 83 -9.55 21.10 6.62
C THR A 83 -10.79 20.35 6.18
N LEU A 84 -11.72 21.06 5.54
CA LEU A 84 -12.95 20.46 5.03
C LEU A 84 -12.63 19.33 4.04
N GLY A 85 -13.18 18.14 4.30
CA GLY A 85 -12.94 16.95 3.48
C GLY A 85 -11.66 16.19 3.82
N SER A 86 -10.90 16.62 4.84
CA SER A 86 -9.74 15.88 5.36
C SER A 86 -10.18 14.52 5.91
N LYS A 87 -9.30 13.52 5.77
CA LYS A 87 -9.55 12.17 6.30
C LYS A 87 -8.32 11.68 7.05
N LYS A 88 -8.54 11.25 8.29
CA LYS A 88 -7.48 10.64 9.10
C LYS A 88 -6.90 9.41 8.38
N ALA A 89 -5.59 9.33 8.34
CA ALA A 89 -4.79 8.25 7.74
C ALA A 89 -3.80 7.73 8.79
N VAL A 90 -3.84 6.43 9.03
CA VAL A 90 -2.99 5.76 10.03
C VAL A 90 -2.38 4.52 9.40
N LEU A 91 -1.07 4.38 9.53
CA LEU A 91 -0.33 3.17 9.20
C LEU A 91 0.72 2.88 10.28
N GLU A 92 1.06 1.63 10.42
CA GLU A 92 2.20 1.17 11.21
C GLU A 92 3.30 0.70 10.27
N TYR A 93 4.56 0.89 10.66
CA TYR A 93 5.69 0.43 9.87
C TYR A 93 6.81 -0.15 10.73
N GLN A 94 7.61 -0.99 10.09
CA GLN A 94 8.86 -1.53 10.62
C GLN A 94 9.92 -1.48 9.51
N VAL A 95 11.12 -1.03 9.86
CA VAL A 95 12.31 -1.11 9.01
C VAL A 95 12.85 -2.53 9.08
N LEU A 96 12.86 -3.25 7.95
CA LEU A 96 13.36 -4.62 7.86
C LEU A 96 14.87 -4.65 7.62
N ALA A 97 15.36 -3.76 6.76
CA ALA A 97 16.77 -3.65 6.38
C ALA A 97 17.07 -2.24 5.85
N GLN A 98 18.35 -1.91 5.78
CA GLN A 98 18.83 -0.69 5.14
C GLN A 98 19.96 -1.03 4.17
N TYR A 99 19.97 -0.35 3.06
CA TYR A 99 20.94 -0.53 1.98
C TYR A 99 21.51 0.81 1.57
N GLU A 100 22.70 0.81 0.99
CA GLU A 100 23.29 2.00 0.41
C GLU A 100 23.35 1.86 -1.12
N THR A 101 22.83 2.83 -1.83
CA THR A 101 22.80 2.86 -3.28
C THR A 101 23.07 4.29 -3.77
N ASN A 102 24.10 4.46 -4.61
CA ASN A 102 24.49 5.76 -5.16
C ASN A 102 24.69 6.85 -4.08
N GLY A 103 25.28 6.48 -2.94
CA GLY A 103 25.49 7.40 -1.80
C GLY A 103 24.22 7.82 -1.06
N LYS A 104 23.10 7.16 -1.29
CA LYS A 104 21.83 7.34 -0.56
C LYS A 104 21.45 6.08 0.20
N CYS A 105 20.93 6.27 1.41
CA CYS A 105 20.33 5.19 2.17
C CYS A 105 18.96 4.83 1.57
N LEU A 106 18.71 3.54 1.42
CA LEU A 106 17.39 2.99 1.12
C LEU A 106 16.94 2.15 2.32
N SER A 107 15.73 2.39 2.79
CA SER A 107 15.13 1.62 3.88
C SER A 107 14.07 0.67 3.33
N HIS A 108 14.21 -0.61 3.59
CA HIS A 108 13.20 -1.63 3.30
C HIS A 108 12.18 -1.65 4.43
N LEU A 109 10.93 -1.44 4.10
CA LEU A 109 9.85 -1.24 5.04
C LEU A 109 8.79 -2.33 4.91
N ARG A 110 8.31 -2.84 6.04
CA ARG A 110 7.04 -3.54 6.14
C ARG A 110 6.01 -2.59 6.73
N ILE A 111 4.85 -2.50 6.11
CA ILE A 111 3.83 -1.51 6.42
C ILE A 111 2.48 -2.20 6.59
N GLN A 112 1.77 -1.89 7.69
CA GLN A 112 0.40 -2.31 7.91
C GLN A 112 -0.53 -1.11 7.84
N LEU A 113 -1.50 -1.14 6.92
CA LEU A 113 -2.51 -0.10 6.83
C LEU A 113 -3.61 -0.31 7.86
N GLN A 114 -3.85 0.69 8.71
CA GLN A 114 -5.04 0.79 9.57
C GLN A 114 -6.19 1.50 8.83
N THR A 115 -5.87 2.37 7.89
CA THR A 115 -6.79 3.06 6.98
C THR A 115 -6.32 2.87 5.55
N GLY A 116 -7.22 3.04 4.57
CA GLY A 116 -6.91 2.91 3.13
C GLY A 116 -7.23 4.18 2.36
N ARG A 117 -6.49 5.27 2.58
CA ARG A 117 -6.69 6.54 1.86
C ARG A 117 -5.95 6.52 0.53
N HIS A 118 -6.41 7.35 -0.39
CA HIS A 118 -5.78 7.52 -1.71
C HIS A 118 -4.30 7.90 -1.56
N HIS A 119 -3.40 7.15 -2.19
CA HIS A 119 -1.94 7.31 -2.14
C HIS A 119 -1.34 7.35 -0.71
N GLN A 120 -2.00 6.77 0.29
CA GLN A 120 -1.69 6.95 1.69
C GLN A 120 -0.23 6.71 2.04
N ILE A 121 0.32 5.53 1.71
CA ILE A 121 1.71 5.17 2.03
C ILE A 121 2.67 6.15 1.38
N ARG A 122 2.45 6.47 0.11
CA ARG A 122 3.29 7.37 -0.68
C ARG A 122 3.36 8.78 -0.07
N VAL A 123 2.20 9.33 0.29
CA VAL A 123 2.08 10.68 0.88
C VAL A 123 2.68 10.73 2.28
N GLN A 124 2.37 9.76 3.13
CA GLN A 124 2.82 9.77 4.53
C GLN A 124 4.33 9.60 4.64
N PHE A 125 4.95 8.71 3.86
CA PHE A 125 6.40 8.57 3.84
C PHE A 125 7.11 9.78 3.20
N SER A 126 6.53 10.40 2.18
CA SER A 126 7.04 11.67 1.65
C SER A 126 6.99 12.78 2.69
N HIS A 127 5.88 12.90 3.43
CA HIS A 127 5.73 13.88 4.52
C HIS A 127 6.70 13.60 5.67
N ALA A 128 6.98 12.34 5.98
CA ALA A 128 7.95 11.94 7.00
C ALA A 128 9.43 12.16 6.58
N GLY A 129 9.70 12.68 5.37
CA GLY A 129 11.05 12.97 4.89
C GLY A 129 11.79 11.75 4.33
N CYS A 130 11.11 10.63 4.13
CA CYS A 130 11.66 9.42 3.52
C CYS A 130 10.72 8.89 2.41
N PRO A 131 10.61 9.63 1.28
CA PRO A 131 9.71 9.29 0.20
C PRO A 131 10.03 7.94 -0.42
N LEU A 132 9.05 7.30 -1.05
CA LEU A 132 9.25 5.99 -1.65
C LEU A 132 10.19 6.05 -2.86
N PHE A 133 11.02 5.04 -2.97
CA PHE A 133 11.94 4.86 -4.08
C PHE A 133 11.17 4.61 -5.38
N GLY A 134 11.49 5.40 -6.41
CA GLY A 134 10.81 5.36 -7.69
C GLY A 134 9.44 6.06 -7.74
N ASP A 135 9.05 6.79 -6.70
CA ASP A 135 7.80 7.55 -6.70
C ASP A 135 7.95 8.89 -7.43
N ARG A 136 7.63 8.90 -8.70
CA ARG A 136 7.74 10.12 -9.52
C ARG A 136 6.80 11.24 -9.10
N LYS A 137 5.74 10.93 -8.36
CA LYS A 137 4.72 11.91 -7.95
C LYS A 137 5.06 12.60 -6.64
N TYR A 138 5.58 11.85 -5.68
CA TYR A 138 5.88 12.34 -4.33
C TYR A 138 7.39 12.37 -4.00
N ASN A 139 8.22 11.94 -4.96
CA ASN A 139 9.68 11.97 -4.90
C ASN A 139 10.26 12.35 -6.28
N PRO A 140 9.92 13.54 -6.84
CA PRO A 140 10.32 13.91 -8.19
C PRO A 140 11.84 14.06 -8.35
N ASP A 141 12.56 14.39 -7.28
CA ASP A 141 14.01 14.58 -7.25
C ASP A 141 14.76 13.33 -6.75
N GLY A 142 14.05 12.22 -6.64
CA GLY A 142 14.60 10.93 -6.21
C GLY A 142 15.52 10.28 -7.24
N ILE A 143 16.13 9.17 -6.85
CA ILE A 143 16.94 8.36 -7.76
C ILE A 143 16.05 7.91 -8.95
N PRO A 144 16.43 8.17 -10.20
CA PRO A 144 15.61 7.84 -11.35
C PRO A 144 15.60 6.33 -11.59
N VAL A 145 14.43 5.71 -11.38
CA VAL A 145 14.15 4.30 -11.67
C VAL A 145 12.83 4.17 -12.41
N SER A 146 12.65 3.05 -13.09
CA SER A 146 11.48 2.84 -13.96
C SER A 146 10.20 2.48 -13.21
N ARG A 147 10.30 1.99 -11.98
CA ARG A 147 9.20 1.43 -11.19
C ARG A 147 9.09 2.07 -9.81
N LEU A 148 7.87 2.07 -9.28
CA LEU A 148 7.62 2.38 -7.86
C LEU A 148 7.87 1.13 -7.02
N TYR A 149 8.71 1.23 -6.01
CA TYR A 149 9.07 0.13 -5.11
C TYR A 149 8.05 0.06 -3.95
N LEU A 150 6.85 -0.38 -4.28
CA LEU A 150 5.73 -0.58 -3.38
C LEU A 150 4.92 -1.80 -3.82
N CYS A 151 4.74 -2.77 -2.93
CA CYS A 151 4.02 -4.00 -3.18
C CYS A 151 2.99 -4.26 -2.07
N ALA A 152 1.73 -4.51 -2.44
CA ALA A 152 0.72 -5.06 -1.53
C ALA A 152 0.97 -6.56 -1.38
N CYS A 153 1.89 -6.93 -0.49
CA CYS A 153 2.49 -8.25 -0.43
C CYS A 153 1.69 -9.29 0.35
N GLN A 154 0.79 -8.86 1.26
CA GLN A 154 0.00 -9.80 2.07
C GLN A 154 -1.42 -9.28 2.28
N LEU A 155 -2.36 -10.21 2.22
CA LEU A 155 -3.77 -9.95 2.45
C LEU A 155 -4.39 -11.08 3.27
N ASP A 156 -4.93 -10.73 4.45
CA ASP A 156 -5.67 -11.66 5.32
C ASP A 156 -7.12 -11.21 5.42
N PHE A 157 -8.05 -12.15 5.25
CA PHE A 157 -9.48 -11.90 5.39
C PHE A 157 -10.25 -13.20 5.62
N LEU A 158 -11.51 -13.10 6.04
CA LEU A 158 -12.37 -14.26 6.23
C LEU A 158 -13.05 -14.65 4.92
N HIS A 159 -13.02 -15.94 4.60
CA HIS A 159 -13.76 -16.46 3.45
C HIS A 159 -15.25 -16.13 3.57
N PRO A 160 -15.87 -15.49 2.54
CA PRO A 160 -17.21 -14.90 2.65
C PRO A 160 -18.34 -15.89 2.95
N SER A 161 -18.16 -17.17 2.66
CA SER A 161 -19.16 -18.21 2.91
C SER A 161 -18.83 -19.10 4.10
N THR A 162 -17.56 -19.45 4.33
CA THR A 162 -17.15 -20.41 5.38
C THR A 162 -16.68 -19.75 6.66
N GLY A 163 -16.33 -18.44 6.62
CA GLY A 163 -15.76 -17.73 7.75
C GLY A 163 -14.31 -18.14 8.12
N LYS A 164 -13.70 -19.04 7.35
CA LYS A 164 -12.30 -19.44 7.58
C LYS A 164 -11.36 -18.26 7.26
N LEU A 165 -10.34 -18.07 8.09
CA LEU A 165 -9.27 -17.13 7.79
C LEU A 165 -8.50 -17.59 6.56
N LEU A 166 -8.37 -16.69 5.59
CA LEU A 166 -7.54 -16.87 4.41
C LEU A 166 -6.34 -15.93 4.50
N HIS A 167 -5.20 -16.45 4.13
CA HIS A 167 -3.92 -15.77 4.09
C HIS A 167 -3.32 -15.93 2.69
N PHE A 168 -2.98 -14.80 2.07
CA PHE A 168 -2.31 -14.76 0.77
C PHE A 168 -1.09 -13.87 0.89
N GLU A 169 0.03 -14.34 0.35
CA GLU A 169 1.30 -13.62 0.36
C GLU A 169 2.02 -13.78 -0.97
N ILE A 170 2.70 -12.73 -1.42
CA ILE A 170 3.61 -12.73 -2.55
C ILE A 170 4.92 -12.07 -2.14
N GLN A 171 6.01 -12.47 -2.78
CA GLN A 171 7.30 -11.82 -2.62
C GLN A 171 7.33 -10.58 -3.52
N PRO A 172 7.66 -9.38 -2.99
CA PRO A 172 7.87 -8.19 -3.80
C PRO A 172 8.95 -8.39 -4.87
N PHE A 173 8.76 -7.81 -6.05
CA PHE A 173 9.70 -7.94 -7.17
C PHE A 173 11.12 -7.47 -6.85
N PHE A 174 11.27 -6.53 -5.92
CA PHE A 174 12.55 -5.93 -5.58
C PHE A 174 13.39 -6.77 -4.59
N TYR A 175 12.88 -7.87 -4.06
CA TYR A 175 13.66 -8.77 -3.19
C TYR A 175 14.92 -9.26 -3.89
N GLU A 176 14.81 -9.72 -5.13
CA GLU A 176 15.95 -10.23 -5.88
C GLU A 176 17.02 -9.18 -6.17
N GLU A 177 16.65 -7.91 -6.18
CA GLU A 177 17.57 -6.80 -6.45
C GLU A 177 18.43 -6.46 -5.23
N PHE A 178 17.89 -6.59 -4.01
CA PHE A 178 18.55 -6.19 -2.77
C PHE A 178 19.10 -7.36 -1.96
N ASP A 179 18.56 -8.56 -2.10
CA ASP A 179 19.06 -9.76 -1.38
C ASP A 179 20.47 -10.17 -1.83
N LYS A 180 20.84 -9.86 -3.06
CA LYS A 180 22.19 -10.11 -3.62
C LYS A 180 23.27 -9.13 -3.16
N SER A 181 22.92 -8.08 -2.45
CA SER A 181 23.83 -7.05 -1.95
C SER A 181 24.24 -7.24 -0.49
N SER A 182 23.87 -8.34 0.15
CA SER A 182 24.41 -8.70 1.47
C SER A 182 25.88 -9.01 1.32
N PRO A 183 26.81 -8.28 1.98
CA PRO A 183 28.23 -8.61 1.92
C PRO A 183 28.48 -9.97 2.55
N SER A 184 29.24 -10.79 1.84
CA SER A 184 29.79 -12.06 2.31
C SER A 184 30.74 -11.86 3.48
#